data_36341e33d9f2e98b89d65796e5e1d866
#
_entry.id   36341e33d9f2e98b89d65796e5e1d866
#
_cell.length_a   1.000
_cell.length_b   1.000
_cell.length_c   1.000
_cell.angle_alpha   90.00
_cell.angle_beta   90.00
_cell.angle_gamma   90.00
#
_symmetry.space_group_name_H-M   'P 1'
#
loop_
_entity.id
_entity.type
_entity.pdbx_description
1 polymer ?
#
loop_
_entity_poly.entity_id
_entity_poly.type
_entity_poly.pdbx_seq_one_letter_code
_entity_poly.pdbx_strand_id
1 'polypeptide(L)'
;MGSYLEEQYNRDFNDGKISLENFDTKKAYETGTSPFKQAIAEEFKQYNTNSEFIDEINSFKNMLLKTQIILTTNYDTFIEDNYNSTSQYKITKYVGQKGFFCNTYGYAELFKIHGSVDLPNTIVITEEDYNNFDKNSILISSKIISTLINSPIVFIGYSLTDKNIRKIINNFTSQLDSTERKYLEDRIILIEYKKGESTLIEETINDNDLGCELKVIKTENFKYVFDTIAKINQGIAPTEIRKYQHIIKKLIIDKGK
;
A
#
# COMPACT_ATOMS: atom_id res chain seq x y z
N MET A 1 -1.39 22.63 0.86
CA MET A 1 -0.03 22.72 0.26
C MET A 1 -0.01 22.10 -1.14
N GLY A 2 -0.40 20.84 -1.34
CA GLY A 2 -0.39 20.18 -2.66
C GLY A 2 -1.13 20.94 -3.77
N SER A 3 -2.36 21.40 -3.50
CA SER A 3 -3.15 22.17 -4.48
C SER A 3 -2.48 23.47 -4.91
N TYR A 4 -1.84 24.17 -3.98
CA TYR A 4 -1.09 25.39 -4.30
C TYR A 4 0.12 25.12 -5.18
N LEU A 5 0.87 24.05 -4.87
CA LEU A 5 2.02 23.63 -5.67
C LEU A 5 1.60 23.19 -7.07
N GLU A 6 0.49 22.46 -7.20
CA GLU A 6 -0.06 22.07 -8.49
C GLU A 6 -0.45 23.27 -9.33
N GLU A 7 -1.20 24.22 -8.76
CA GLU A 7 -1.60 25.44 -9.47
C GLU A 7 -0.39 26.22 -9.97
N GLN A 8 0.61 26.41 -9.13
CA GLN A 8 1.83 27.14 -9.48
C GLN A 8 2.65 26.40 -10.54
N TYR A 9 2.86 25.09 -10.38
CA TYR A 9 3.60 24.29 -11.34
C TYR A 9 2.94 24.26 -12.72
N ASN A 10 1.61 24.04 -12.76
CA ASN A 10 0.87 24.01 -14.02
C ASN A 10 0.85 25.38 -14.71
N ARG A 11 0.81 26.48 -13.96
CA ARG A 11 0.97 27.84 -14.51
C ARG A 11 2.34 28.04 -15.14
N ASP A 12 3.41 27.72 -14.41
CA ASP A 12 4.78 27.90 -14.90
C ASP A 12 5.09 26.98 -16.09
N PHE A 13 4.50 25.80 -16.15
CA PHE A 13 4.55 24.92 -17.32
C PHE A 13 3.85 25.55 -18.53
N ASN A 14 2.63 26.07 -18.38
CA ASN A 14 1.87 26.71 -19.46
C ASN A 14 2.55 28.01 -19.95
N ASP A 15 3.20 28.75 -19.05
CA ASP A 15 3.99 29.94 -19.38
C ASP A 15 5.34 29.62 -20.06
N GLY A 16 5.70 28.34 -20.20
CA GLY A 16 6.97 27.90 -20.78
C GLY A 16 8.18 28.10 -19.89
N LYS A 17 8.00 28.39 -18.59
CA LYS A 17 9.09 28.55 -17.63
C LYS A 17 9.68 27.22 -17.16
N ILE A 18 8.85 26.14 -17.22
CA ILE A 18 9.21 24.79 -16.88
C ILE A 18 8.91 23.90 -18.09
N SER A 19 9.76 22.93 -18.36
CA SER A 19 9.52 21.90 -19.36
C SER A 19 9.62 20.52 -18.73
N LEU A 20 8.78 19.59 -19.21
CA LEU A 20 8.85 18.19 -18.86
C LEU A 20 9.34 17.40 -20.07
N GLU A 21 10.42 16.64 -19.90
CA GLU A 21 10.88 15.72 -20.91
C GLU A 21 9.83 14.63 -21.13
N ASN A 22 9.52 14.35 -22.40
CA ASN A 22 8.55 13.30 -22.78
C ASN A 22 7.11 13.52 -22.31
N PHE A 23 6.68 14.75 -22.01
CA PHE A 23 5.30 15.05 -21.70
C PHE A 23 4.45 15.08 -22.99
N ASP A 24 3.66 14.01 -23.18
CA ASP A 24 2.70 13.92 -24.28
C ASP A 24 1.40 14.63 -23.86
N THR A 25 1.21 15.87 -24.37
CA THR A 25 0.04 16.70 -24.06
C THR A 25 -1.28 16.07 -24.50
N LYS A 26 -1.29 15.32 -25.60
CA LYS A 26 -2.49 14.63 -26.10
C LYS A 26 -2.90 13.52 -25.15
N LYS A 27 -1.94 12.66 -24.81
CA LYS A 27 -2.15 11.57 -23.84
C LYS A 27 -2.51 12.10 -22.46
N ALA A 28 -1.87 13.18 -22.03
CA ALA A 28 -2.17 13.84 -20.76
C ALA A 28 -3.61 14.36 -20.70
N TYR A 29 -4.09 14.95 -21.79
CA TYR A 29 -5.49 15.39 -21.91
C TYR A 29 -6.46 14.21 -21.88
N GLU A 30 -6.19 13.13 -22.64
CA GLU A 30 -7.03 11.93 -22.69
C GLU A 30 -7.12 11.22 -21.33
N THR A 31 -6.04 11.24 -20.54
CA THR A 31 -5.99 10.58 -19.23
C THR A 31 -6.35 11.48 -18.05
N GLY A 32 -6.47 12.79 -18.25
CA GLY A 32 -6.65 13.76 -17.17
C GLY A 32 -5.41 13.94 -16.30
N THR A 33 -4.20 13.78 -16.87
CA THR A 33 -2.94 13.93 -16.15
C THR A 33 -2.46 15.36 -16.19
N SER A 34 -2.33 16.04 -15.04
CA SER A 34 -1.74 17.37 -14.99
C SER A 34 -0.20 17.32 -15.14
N PRO A 35 0.44 18.40 -15.66
CA PRO A 35 1.90 18.49 -15.70
C PRO A 35 2.54 18.26 -14.32
N PHE A 36 1.94 18.78 -13.27
CA PHE A 36 2.40 18.58 -11.89
C PHE A 36 2.40 17.10 -11.48
N LYS A 37 1.31 16.36 -11.72
CA LYS A 37 1.25 14.93 -11.40
C LYS A 37 2.22 14.09 -12.22
N GLN A 38 2.45 14.50 -13.46
CA GLN A 38 3.49 13.86 -14.29
C GLN A 38 4.90 14.09 -13.70
N ALA A 39 5.21 15.32 -13.31
CA ALA A 39 6.50 15.64 -12.67
C ALA A 39 6.71 14.86 -11.36
N ILE A 40 5.68 14.78 -10.51
CA ILE A 40 5.71 13.97 -9.29
C ILE A 40 5.96 12.49 -9.62
N ALA A 41 5.31 11.96 -10.65
CA ALA A 41 5.51 10.57 -11.05
C ALA A 41 6.94 10.31 -11.57
N GLU A 42 7.53 11.24 -12.31
CA GLU A 42 8.91 11.13 -12.79
C GLU A 42 9.92 11.17 -11.65
N GLU A 43 9.73 12.04 -10.68
CA GLU A 43 10.58 12.14 -9.50
C GLU A 43 10.53 10.85 -8.67
N PHE A 44 9.35 10.34 -8.37
CA PHE A 44 9.18 9.11 -7.57
C PHE A 44 9.49 7.80 -8.33
N LYS A 45 9.69 7.83 -9.64
CA LYS A 45 10.25 6.70 -10.40
C LYS A 45 11.75 6.51 -10.17
N GLN A 46 12.43 7.58 -9.81
CA GLN A 46 13.88 7.59 -9.59
C GLN A 46 14.17 7.32 -8.12
N TYR A 47 14.28 6.07 -7.73
CA TYR A 47 14.78 5.71 -6.42
C TYR A 47 16.02 4.84 -6.52
N ASN A 48 16.97 5.07 -5.61
CA ASN A 48 18.16 4.26 -5.46
C ASN A 48 18.15 3.60 -4.09
N THR A 49 18.37 2.29 -4.07
CA THR A 49 18.53 1.58 -2.81
C THR A 49 19.94 1.81 -2.25
N ASN A 50 20.03 2.24 -1.00
CA ASN A 50 21.32 2.33 -0.33
C ASN A 50 21.85 0.92 -0.03
N SER A 51 23.10 0.63 -0.44
CA SER A 51 23.76 -0.65 -0.24
C SER A 51 23.90 -1.06 1.24
N GLU A 52 23.88 -0.09 2.16
CA GLU A 52 23.90 -0.36 3.60
C GLU A 52 22.68 -1.14 4.08
N PHE A 53 21.53 -1.04 3.38
CA PHE A 53 20.28 -1.71 3.75
C PHE A 53 20.03 -2.99 2.95
N ILE A 54 21.03 -3.54 2.26
CA ILE A 54 20.82 -4.70 1.38
C ILE A 54 20.26 -5.92 2.13
N ASP A 55 20.73 -6.16 3.36
CA ASP A 55 20.27 -7.28 4.20
C ASP A 55 18.83 -7.07 4.66
N GLU A 56 18.47 -5.83 5.00
CA GLU A 56 17.10 -5.46 5.36
C GLU A 56 16.17 -5.61 4.15
N ILE A 57 16.62 -5.17 2.96
CA ILE A 57 15.87 -5.33 1.71
C ILE A 57 15.66 -6.81 1.38
N ASN A 58 16.66 -7.66 1.60
CA ASN A 58 16.51 -9.10 1.38
C ASN A 58 15.49 -9.73 2.35
N SER A 59 15.48 -9.30 3.60
CA SER A 59 14.47 -9.72 4.57
C SER A 59 13.07 -9.21 4.19
N PHE A 60 12.98 -7.97 3.71
CA PHE A 60 11.74 -7.40 3.16
C PHE A 60 11.21 -8.22 1.97
N LYS A 61 12.06 -8.58 1.01
CA LYS A 61 11.70 -9.46 -0.12
C LYS A 61 11.12 -10.80 0.36
N ASN A 62 11.76 -11.42 1.35
CA ASN A 62 11.29 -12.68 1.91
C ASN A 62 9.91 -12.53 2.59
N MET A 63 9.69 -11.43 3.30
CA MET A 63 8.39 -11.10 3.88
C MET A 63 7.33 -10.91 2.79
N LEU A 64 7.64 -10.18 1.71
CA LEU A 64 6.70 -9.94 0.61
C LEU A 64 6.19 -11.26 0.00
N LEU A 65 7.06 -12.27 -0.14
CA LEU A 65 6.68 -13.58 -0.68
C LEU A 65 5.67 -14.34 0.20
N LYS A 66 5.57 -13.99 1.47
CA LYS A 66 4.64 -14.59 2.45
C LYS A 66 3.37 -13.77 2.63
N THR A 67 3.37 -12.51 2.21
CA THR A 67 2.24 -11.61 2.41
C THR A 67 1.15 -11.86 1.38
N GLN A 68 -0.09 -12.01 1.84
CA GLN A 68 -1.25 -12.26 0.96
C GLN A 68 -1.73 -10.97 0.30
N ILE A 69 -1.88 -9.92 1.10
CA ILE A 69 -2.42 -8.63 0.69
C ILE A 69 -1.52 -7.53 1.21
N ILE A 70 -1.15 -6.63 0.33
CA ILE A 70 -0.38 -5.44 0.66
C ILE A 70 -1.21 -4.22 0.28
N LEU A 71 -1.37 -3.28 1.21
CA LEU A 71 -1.92 -1.96 0.93
C LEU A 71 -0.81 -0.93 1.11
N THR A 72 -0.68 -0.01 0.16
CA THR A 72 0.32 1.05 0.25
C THR A 72 -0.26 2.39 -0.18
N THR A 73 0.20 3.45 0.48
CA THR A 73 -0.04 4.84 0.08
C THR A 73 1.09 5.39 -0.80
N ASN A 74 2.21 4.66 -0.93
CA ASN A 74 3.35 5.06 -1.74
C ASN A 74 3.06 4.97 -3.23
N TYR A 75 3.60 5.93 -3.99
CA TYR A 75 3.41 6.03 -5.43
C TYR A 75 4.43 5.21 -6.23
N ASP A 76 5.66 5.01 -5.69
CA ASP A 76 6.79 4.34 -6.33
C ASP A 76 6.52 2.86 -6.62
N THR A 77 7.44 2.20 -7.33
CA THR A 77 7.37 0.78 -7.69
C THR A 77 8.24 -0.12 -6.81
N PHE A 78 8.71 0.38 -5.66
CA PHE A 78 9.66 -0.35 -4.81
C PHE A 78 9.16 -1.73 -4.37
N ILE A 79 7.88 -1.83 -3.99
CA ILE A 79 7.27 -3.10 -3.56
C ILE A 79 7.20 -4.07 -4.75
N GLU A 80 6.69 -3.61 -5.89
CA GLU A 80 6.56 -4.40 -7.11
C GLU A 80 7.90 -4.93 -7.60
N ASP A 81 8.91 -4.08 -7.64
CA ASP A 81 10.23 -4.42 -8.15
C ASP A 81 10.93 -5.44 -7.25
N ASN A 82 10.84 -5.25 -5.92
CA ASN A 82 11.41 -6.20 -4.96
C ASN A 82 10.68 -7.55 -4.99
N TYR A 83 9.35 -7.56 -5.06
CA TYR A 83 8.59 -8.81 -5.18
C TYR A 83 8.91 -9.53 -6.50
N ASN A 84 8.83 -8.82 -7.62
CA ASN A 84 9.00 -9.39 -8.96
C ASN A 84 10.45 -9.86 -9.25
N SER A 85 11.44 -9.29 -8.55
CA SER A 85 12.85 -9.73 -8.66
C SER A 85 13.12 -11.07 -7.97
N THR A 86 12.23 -11.48 -7.07
CA THR A 86 12.43 -12.68 -6.23
C THR A 86 11.41 -13.77 -6.54
N SER A 87 10.21 -13.40 -6.99
CA SER A 87 9.11 -14.31 -7.29
C SER A 87 9.09 -14.74 -8.75
N GLN A 88 8.77 -16.02 -8.99
CA GLN A 88 8.50 -16.54 -10.33
C GLN A 88 7.21 -15.93 -10.95
N TYR A 89 6.27 -15.48 -10.13
CA TYR A 89 5.01 -14.86 -10.54
C TYR A 89 5.00 -13.39 -10.16
N LYS A 90 4.58 -12.54 -11.09
CA LYS A 90 4.43 -11.11 -10.82
C LYS A 90 3.35 -10.86 -9.79
N ILE A 91 3.57 -9.87 -8.93
CA ILE A 91 2.54 -9.37 -8.02
C ILE A 91 1.37 -8.80 -8.82
N THR A 92 0.14 -9.04 -8.37
CA THR A 92 -1.03 -8.42 -9.00
C THR A 92 -1.25 -7.05 -8.37
N LYS A 93 -1.11 -6.00 -9.19
CA LYS A 93 -1.24 -4.61 -8.76
C LYS A 93 -2.61 -4.04 -9.10
N TYR A 94 -3.22 -3.40 -8.12
CA TYR A 94 -4.47 -2.66 -8.23
C TYR A 94 -4.22 -1.20 -7.85
N VAL A 95 -4.57 -0.26 -8.73
CA VAL A 95 -4.29 1.16 -8.52
C VAL A 95 -5.58 1.94 -8.33
N GLY A 96 -5.64 2.71 -7.25
CA GLY A 96 -6.82 3.50 -6.88
C GLY A 96 -8.07 2.64 -6.75
N GLN A 97 -9.22 3.27 -6.83
CA GLN A 97 -10.50 2.58 -6.61
C GLN A 97 -10.92 1.66 -7.76
N LYS A 98 -10.55 1.99 -8.99
CA LYS A 98 -10.86 1.16 -10.16
C LYS A 98 -10.26 -0.25 -10.04
N GLY A 99 -9.15 -0.37 -9.32
CA GLY A 99 -8.51 -1.66 -9.05
C GLY A 99 -9.41 -2.64 -8.27
N PHE A 100 -10.34 -2.14 -7.46
CA PHE A 100 -11.22 -2.99 -6.67
C PHE A 100 -12.34 -3.68 -7.49
N PHE A 101 -12.58 -3.23 -8.71
CA PHE A 101 -13.51 -3.90 -9.63
C PHE A 101 -12.86 -5.02 -10.44
N CYS A 102 -11.55 -5.21 -10.31
CA CYS A 102 -10.87 -6.31 -10.97
C CYS A 102 -11.07 -7.62 -10.20
N ASN A 103 -11.01 -8.74 -10.91
CA ASN A 103 -11.03 -10.06 -10.27
C ASN A 103 -9.81 -10.19 -9.35
N THR A 104 -10.06 -10.35 -8.07
CA THR A 104 -9.02 -10.57 -7.06
C THR A 104 -8.78 -12.06 -6.89
N TYR A 105 -7.54 -12.44 -6.64
CA TYR A 105 -7.13 -13.83 -6.41
C TYR A 105 -6.98 -14.15 -4.92
N GLY A 106 -6.95 -13.11 -4.07
CA GLY A 106 -6.81 -13.25 -2.62
C GLY A 106 -5.38 -13.52 -2.15
N TYR A 107 -4.39 -13.54 -3.06
CA TYR A 107 -3.00 -13.88 -2.74
C TYR A 107 -2.02 -13.07 -3.59
N ALA A 108 -0.97 -12.56 -2.95
CA ALA A 108 0.06 -11.73 -3.59
C ALA A 108 -0.55 -10.55 -4.35
N GLU A 109 -1.40 -9.80 -3.68
CA GLU A 109 -2.10 -8.64 -4.21
C GLU A 109 -1.55 -7.37 -3.58
N LEU A 110 -1.27 -6.38 -4.43
CA LEU A 110 -0.83 -5.06 -4.03
C LEU A 110 -1.88 -4.02 -4.40
N PHE A 111 -2.42 -3.34 -3.40
CA PHE A 111 -3.35 -2.24 -3.56
C PHE A 111 -2.64 -0.91 -3.31
N LYS A 112 -2.45 -0.13 -4.37
CA LYS A 112 -1.88 1.24 -4.32
C LYS A 112 -3.03 2.23 -4.19
N ILE A 113 -3.40 2.51 -2.94
CA ILE A 113 -4.63 3.24 -2.63
C ILE A 113 -4.56 4.73 -2.96
N HIS A 114 -3.39 5.33 -2.92
CA HIS A 114 -3.18 6.74 -3.29
C HIS A 114 -2.60 6.92 -4.71
N GLY A 115 -2.72 5.91 -5.56
CA GLY A 115 -2.24 5.98 -6.94
C GLY A 115 -0.86 5.40 -7.16
N SER A 116 -0.34 5.56 -8.38
CA SER A 116 0.94 4.98 -8.82
C SER A 116 1.62 5.90 -9.81
N VAL A 117 2.96 5.93 -9.77
CA VAL A 117 3.80 6.61 -10.77
C VAL A 117 3.58 6.08 -12.20
N ASP A 118 3.07 4.86 -12.35
CA ASP A 118 2.72 4.31 -13.68
C ASP A 118 1.44 4.91 -14.26
N LEU A 119 0.59 5.48 -13.39
CA LEU A 119 -0.68 6.12 -13.73
C LEU A 119 -0.78 7.48 -13.01
N PRO A 120 -0.05 8.51 -13.47
CA PRO A 120 0.10 9.78 -12.74
C PRO A 120 -1.22 10.46 -12.40
N ASN A 121 -2.24 10.32 -13.25
CA ASN A 121 -3.59 10.85 -13.00
C ASN A 121 -4.27 10.26 -11.76
N THR A 122 -3.77 9.13 -11.24
CA THR A 122 -4.33 8.46 -10.04
C THR A 122 -3.70 8.96 -8.74
N ILE A 123 -2.63 9.75 -8.81
CA ILE A 123 -1.89 10.23 -7.63
C ILE A 123 -2.78 11.15 -6.79
N VAL A 124 -2.94 10.80 -5.52
CA VAL A 124 -3.71 11.56 -4.52
C VAL A 124 -2.76 12.46 -3.74
N ILE A 125 -2.72 13.77 -4.08
CA ILE A 125 -1.77 14.71 -3.50
C ILE A 125 -2.36 16.09 -3.23
N THR A 126 -3.43 16.48 -3.95
CA THR A 126 -4.12 17.75 -3.76
C THR A 126 -5.29 17.60 -2.80
N GLU A 127 -5.81 18.74 -2.31
CA GLU A 127 -7.02 18.74 -1.50
C GLU A 127 -8.23 18.18 -2.24
N GLU A 128 -8.34 18.46 -3.54
CA GLU A 128 -9.39 17.91 -4.39
C GLU A 128 -9.26 16.39 -4.51
N ASP A 129 -8.03 15.87 -4.69
CA ASP A 129 -7.79 14.44 -4.73
C ASP A 129 -8.21 13.75 -3.43
N TYR A 130 -7.85 14.33 -2.27
CA TYR A 130 -8.25 13.80 -0.96
C TYR A 130 -9.77 13.85 -0.76
N ASN A 131 -10.43 14.94 -1.18
CA ASN A 131 -11.88 15.04 -1.11
C ASN A 131 -12.57 14.00 -2.00
N ASN A 132 -12.03 13.75 -3.20
CA ASN A 132 -12.52 12.73 -4.10
C ASN A 132 -12.25 11.31 -3.57
N PHE A 133 -11.08 11.11 -2.95
CA PHE A 133 -10.74 9.85 -2.27
C PHE A 133 -11.74 9.56 -1.15
N ASP A 134 -12.03 10.53 -0.27
CA ASP A 134 -12.98 10.41 0.84
C ASP A 134 -14.40 10.05 0.37
N LYS A 135 -14.90 10.76 -0.64
CA LYS A 135 -16.24 10.50 -1.20
C LYS A 135 -16.40 9.10 -1.75
N ASN A 136 -15.31 8.54 -2.25
CA ASN A 136 -15.32 7.26 -2.96
C ASN A 136 -14.60 6.12 -2.19
N SER A 137 -14.27 6.33 -0.92
CA SER A 137 -13.45 5.37 -0.13
C SER A 137 -14.15 4.08 0.26
N ILE A 138 -15.43 3.89 -0.08
CA ILE A 138 -16.24 2.75 0.37
C ILE A 138 -15.63 1.40 -0.01
N LEU A 139 -15.04 1.29 -1.20
CA LEU A 139 -14.42 0.03 -1.65
C LEU A 139 -13.15 -0.29 -0.88
N ILE A 140 -12.30 0.75 -0.65
CA ILE A 140 -11.09 0.63 0.17
C ILE A 140 -11.46 0.29 1.61
N SER A 141 -12.46 0.97 2.17
CA SER A 141 -12.99 0.70 3.50
C SER A 141 -13.44 -0.75 3.64
N SER A 142 -14.24 -1.23 2.69
CA SER A 142 -14.73 -2.61 2.68
C SER A 142 -13.59 -3.63 2.65
N LYS A 143 -12.51 -3.36 1.88
CA LYS A 143 -11.36 -4.24 1.81
C LYS A 143 -10.58 -4.25 3.13
N ILE A 144 -10.32 -3.10 3.72
CA ILE A 144 -9.62 -2.99 5.02
C ILE A 144 -10.43 -3.70 6.10
N ILE A 145 -11.73 -3.43 6.20
CA ILE A 145 -12.61 -4.04 7.20
C ILE A 145 -12.66 -5.56 7.02
N SER A 146 -12.87 -6.04 5.78
CA SER A 146 -12.87 -7.48 5.49
C SER A 146 -11.55 -8.15 5.86
N THR A 147 -10.44 -7.45 5.68
CA THR A 147 -9.11 -7.97 6.08
C THR A 147 -8.98 -8.01 7.60
N LEU A 148 -9.38 -6.95 8.32
CA LEU A 148 -9.35 -6.89 9.80
C LEU A 148 -10.20 -7.98 10.46
N ILE A 149 -11.34 -8.33 9.87
CA ILE A 149 -12.20 -9.41 10.37
C ILE A 149 -11.49 -10.77 10.30
N ASN A 150 -10.71 -10.99 9.26
CA ASN A 150 -10.14 -12.31 8.96
C ASN A 150 -8.67 -12.47 9.37
N SER A 151 -7.90 -11.37 9.44
CA SER A 151 -6.46 -11.40 9.64
C SER A 151 -5.96 -10.15 10.34
N PRO A 152 -4.84 -10.21 11.07
CA PRO A 152 -4.17 -9.01 11.57
C PRO A 152 -3.68 -8.13 10.40
N ILE A 153 -3.70 -6.81 10.63
CA ILE A 153 -3.06 -5.82 9.76
C ILE A 153 -1.83 -5.28 10.47
N VAL A 154 -0.70 -5.34 9.80
CA VAL A 154 0.57 -4.79 10.29
C VAL A 154 0.88 -3.53 9.52
N PHE A 155 0.91 -2.40 10.19
CA PHE A 155 1.30 -1.11 9.64
C PHE A 155 2.81 -0.94 9.79
N ILE A 156 3.52 -0.76 8.67
CA ILE A 156 4.99 -0.66 8.63
C ILE A 156 5.38 0.64 7.93
N GLY A 157 6.24 1.44 8.57
CA GLY A 157 6.66 2.73 8.04
C GLY A 157 5.53 3.76 7.93
N TYR A 158 4.44 3.52 8.64
CA TYR A 158 3.20 4.26 8.58
C TYR A 158 2.82 4.66 10.00
N SER A 159 2.93 5.94 10.30
CA SER A 159 2.67 6.44 11.67
C SER A 159 1.18 6.46 12.06
N LEU A 160 0.31 5.82 11.27
CA LEU A 160 -1.15 5.88 11.44
C LEU A 160 -1.69 7.31 11.52
N THR A 161 -0.98 8.27 10.87
CA THR A 161 -1.38 9.68 10.83
C THR A 161 -2.31 10.01 9.68
N ASP A 162 -2.46 9.11 8.69
CA ASP A 162 -3.38 9.30 7.58
C ASP A 162 -4.82 9.30 8.10
N LYS A 163 -5.44 10.48 8.01
CA LYS A 163 -6.78 10.73 8.53
C LYS A 163 -7.83 9.83 7.88
N ASN A 164 -7.63 9.44 6.63
CA ASN A 164 -8.61 8.64 5.89
C ASN A 164 -8.60 7.19 6.39
N ILE A 165 -7.41 6.61 6.58
CA ILE A 165 -7.29 5.27 7.13
C ILE A 165 -7.78 5.23 8.58
N ARG A 166 -7.41 6.22 9.39
CA ARG A 166 -7.93 6.35 10.77
C ARG A 166 -9.45 6.43 10.80
N LYS A 167 -10.05 7.23 9.91
CA LYS A 167 -11.51 7.36 9.78
C LYS A 167 -12.17 6.04 9.41
N ILE A 168 -11.56 5.25 8.50
CA ILE A 168 -12.08 3.93 8.11
C ILE A 168 -12.07 2.99 9.32
N ILE A 169 -10.97 2.92 10.06
CA ILE A 169 -10.84 2.07 11.24
C ILE A 169 -11.83 2.54 12.33
N ASN A 170 -11.89 3.84 12.61
CA ASN A 170 -12.83 4.40 13.59
C ASN A 170 -14.29 4.13 13.23
N ASN A 171 -14.69 4.31 11.98
CA ASN A 171 -16.05 4.00 11.52
C ASN A 171 -16.40 2.53 11.75
N PHE A 172 -15.45 1.62 11.59
CA PHE A 172 -15.64 0.21 11.87
C PHE A 172 -15.73 -0.06 13.38
N THR A 173 -14.76 0.41 14.15
CA THR A 173 -14.70 0.16 15.61
C THR A 173 -15.89 0.77 16.35
N SER A 174 -16.43 1.89 15.88
CA SER A 174 -17.61 2.53 16.46
C SER A 174 -18.90 1.70 16.35
N GLN A 175 -18.94 0.73 15.42
CA GLN A 175 -20.06 -0.18 15.26
C GLN A 175 -19.99 -1.41 16.19
N LEU A 176 -18.84 -1.65 16.81
CA LEU A 176 -18.58 -2.80 17.65
C LEU A 176 -18.91 -2.53 19.12
N ASP A 177 -19.44 -3.54 19.79
CA ASP A 177 -19.61 -3.51 21.23
C ASP A 177 -18.27 -3.73 21.96
N SER A 178 -18.28 -3.64 23.31
CA SER A 178 -17.06 -3.79 24.13
C SER A 178 -16.44 -5.19 24.04
N THR A 179 -17.23 -6.21 23.77
CA THR A 179 -16.77 -7.60 23.63
C THR A 179 -16.12 -7.80 22.27
N GLU A 180 -16.76 -7.29 21.24
CA GLU A 180 -16.28 -7.37 19.86
C GLU A 180 -14.98 -6.58 19.66
N ARG A 181 -14.84 -5.41 20.31
CA ARG A 181 -13.59 -4.59 20.26
C ARG A 181 -12.38 -5.35 20.79
N LYS A 182 -12.55 -6.21 21.78
CA LYS A 182 -11.46 -7.05 22.31
C LYS A 182 -10.86 -7.98 21.26
N TYR A 183 -11.64 -8.40 20.26
CA TYR A 183 -11.09 -9.20 19.15
C TYR A 183 -10.16 -8.40 18.23
N LEU A 184 -10.17 -7.05 18.31
CA LEU A 184 -9.29 -6.19 17.51
C LEU A 184 -7.95 -5.91 18.18
N GLU A 185 -7.80 -6.12 19.50
CA GLU A 185 -6.59 -5.82 20.28
C GLU A 185 -5.34 -6.46 19.68
N ASP A 186 -5.46 -7.69 19.16
CA ASP A 186 -4.38 -8.45 18.52
C ASP A 186 -4.36 -8.32 16.98
N ARG A 187 -5.24 -7.52 16.41
CA ARG A 187 -5.40 -7.44 14.95
C ARG A 187 -4.86 -6.17 14.33
N ILE A 188 -4.57 -5.15 15.14
CA ILE A 188 -3.97 -3.90 14.67
C ILE A 188 -2.59 -3.77 15.30
N ILE A 189 -1.56 -3.94 14.48
CA ILE A 189 -0.16 -3.90 14.91
C ILE A 189 0.53 -2.75 14.17
N LEU A 190 1.14 -1.84 14.92
CA LEU A 190 1.89 -0.71 14.38
C LEU A 190 3.39 -0.91 14.66
N ILE A 191 4.21 -0.85 13.61
CA ILE A 191 5.66 -0.86 13.74
C ILE A 191 6.15 0.57 13.63
N GLU A 192 6.69 1.10 14.74
CA GLU A 192 7.25 2.44 14.83
C GLU A 192 8.77 2.41 14.81
N TYR A 193 9.37 3.30 14.00
CA TYR A 193 10.81 3.52 14.03
C TYR A 193 11.22 4.23 15.33
N LYS A 194 12.10 3.61 16.09
CA LYS A 194 12.70 4.18 17.30
C LYS A 194 14.22 4.11 17.23
N LYS A 195 14.84 5.25 16.94
CA LYS A 195 16.29 5.34 16.82
C LYS A 195 17.01 4.86 18.10
N GLY A 196 18.05 4.04 17.93
CA GLY A 196 18.84 3.46 19.02
C GLY A 196 18.20 2.24 19.70
N GLU A 197 17.03 1.79 19.24
CA GLU A 197 16.35 0.62 19.79
C GLU A 197 16.49 -0.56 18.84
N SER A 198 17.46 -1.45 19.13
CA SER A 198 17.75 -2.62 18.30
C SER A 198 16.88 -3.83 18.62
N THR A 199 16.17 -3.80 19.74
CA THR A 199 15.22 -4.86 20.17
C THR A 199 13.79 -4.50 19.78
N LEU A 200 12.86 -5.45 19.92
CA LEU A 200 11.43 -5.17 19.75
C LEU A 200 10.83 -4.81 21.11
N ILE A 201 10.44 -3.55 21.29
CA ILE A 201 9.68 -3.12 22.47
C ILE A 201 8.19 -3.16 22.11
N GLU A 202 7.45 -4.06 22.75
CA GLU A 202 6.01 -4.18 22.58
C GLU A 202 5.27 -3.36 23.64
N GLU A 203 4.32 -2.53 23.20
CA GLU A 203 3.43 -1.75 24.05
C GLU A 203 1.98 -1.91 23.53
N THR A 204 1.02 -1.93 24.45
CA THR A 204 -0.40 -1.81 24.09
C THR A 204 -0.85 -0.37 24.34
N ILE A 205 -1.43 0.26 23.35
CA ILE A 205 -1.88 1.65 23.42
C ILE A 205 -3.40 1.69 23.17
N ASN A 206 -4.13 2.37 24.05
CA ASN A 206 -5.52 2.68 23.80
C ASN A 206 -5.58 3.97 22.96
N ASP A 207 -6.02 3.85 21.72
CA ASP A 207 -6.19 4.98 20.82
C ASP A 207 -7.66 5.41 20.80
N ASN A 208 -7.94 6.52 21.49
CA ASN A 208 -9.30 7.04 21.64
C ASN A 208 -9.92 7.47 20.29
N ASP A 209 -9.09 7.93 19.35
CA ASP A 209 -9.56 8.36 18.01
C ASP A 209 -9.92 7.14 17.16
N LEU A 210 -9.23 6.03 17.33
CA LEU A 210 -9.56 4.77 16.65
C LEU A 210 -10.64 3.99 17.40
N GLY A 211 -10.86 4.28 18.68
CA GLY A 211 -11.85 3.62 19.52
C GLY A 211 -11.50 2.16 19.84
N CYS A 212 -10.21 1.80 19.79
CA CYS A 212 -9.74 0.46 20.11
C CYS A 212 -8.30 0.48 20.66
N GLU A 213 -7.90 -0.63 21.27
CA GLU A 213 -6.51 -0.89 21.62
C GLU A 213 -5.76 -1.42 20.40
N LEU A 214 -4.47 -1.07 20.31
CA LEU A 214 -3.56 -1.55 19.28
C LEU A 214 -2.20 -1.89 19.88
N LYS A 215 -1.53 -2.84 19.26
CA LYS A 215 -0.16 -3.19 19.60
C LYS A 215 0.81 -2.30 18.84
N VAL A 216 1.75 -1.70 19.57
CA VAL A 216 2.84 -0.90 18.98
C VAL A 216 4.15 -1.58 19.26
N ILE A 217 4.91 -1.85 18.22
CA ILE A 217 6.25 -2.40 18.30
C ILE A 217 7.23 -1.31 17.89
N LYS A 218 8.08 -0.90 18.82
CA LYS A 218 9.08 0.16 18.61
C LYS A 218 10.45 -0.46 18.39
N THR A 219 11.10 -0.12 17.27
CA THR A 219 12.44 -0.63 16.93
C THR A 219 13.09 0.19 15.81
N GLU A 220 14.43 0.16 15.71
CA GLU A 220 15.14 0.54 14.48
C GLU A 220 15.49 -0.68 13.61
N ASN A 221 15.31 -1.90 14.12
CA ASN A 221 15.69 -3.14 13.46
C ASN A 221 14.56 -3.71 12.60
N PHE A 222 14.26 -3.04 11.48
CA PHE A 222 13.23 -3.50 10.54
C PHE A 222 13.56 -4.85 9.91
N LYS A 223 14.85 -5.17 9.75
CA LYS A 223 15.27 -6.48 9.29
C LYS A 223 14.68 -7.59 10.16
N TYR A 224 14.73 -7.43 11.49
CA TYR A 224 14.19 -8.43 12.42
C TYR A 224 12.66 -8.51 12.34
N VAL A 225 11.98 -7.40 12.13
CA VAL A 225 10.53 -7.36 11.89
C VAL A 225 10.17 -8.17 10.64
N PHE A 226 10.84 -7.91 9.51
CA PHE A 226 10.59 -8.60 8.25
C PHE A 226 10.89 -10.11 8.36
N ASP A 227 12.01 -10.48 8.98
CA ASP A 227 12.37 -11.88 9.22
C ASP A 227 11.34 -12.60 10.11
N THR A 228 10.77 -11.90 11.08
CA THR A 228 9.75 -12.45 11.99
C THR A 228 8.44 -12.69 11.24
N ILE A 229 7.97 -11.72 10.47
CA ILE A 229 6.76 -11.88 9.64
C ILE A 229 6.95 -12.99 8.61
N ALA A 230 8.12 -13.07 7.98
CA ALA A 230 8.43 -14.11 6.99
C ALA A 230 8.42 -15.53 7.56
N LYS A 231 8.62 -15.70 8.88
CA LYS A 231 8.57 -16.99 9.57
C LYS A 231 7.18 -17.43 9.98
N ILE A 232 6.18 -16.55 9.93
CA ILE A 232 4.80 -16.90 10.30
C ILE A 232 4.34 -18.02 9.37
N ASN A 233 3.92 -19.15 9.99
CA ASN A 233 3.37 -20.27 9.24
C ASN A 233 1.93 -19.97 8.85
N GLN A 234 1.72 -19.64 7.59
CA GLN A 234 0.39 -19.37 6.99
C GLN A 234 -0.16 -20.59 6.25
N GLY A 235 0.39 -21.78 6.48
CA GLY A 235 0.09 -22.96 5.67
C GLY A 235 0.79 -22.91 4.31
N ILE A 236 0.01 -22.97 3.21
CA ILE A 236 0.58 -22.90 1.86
C ILE A 236 0.95 -21.43 1.54
N ALA A 237 2.19 -21.19 1.12
CA ALA A 237 2.64 -19.86 0.77
C ALA A 237 1.80 -19.25 -0.37
N PRO A 238 1.49 -17.95 -0.33
CA PRO A 238 0.70 -17.27 -1.38
C PRO A 238 1.23 -17.50 -2.80
N THR A 239 2.55 -17.55 -2.97
CA THR A 239 3.21 -17.84 -4.24
C THR A 239 2.92 -19.26 -4.75
N GLU A 240 2.81 -20.24 -3.85
CA GLU A 240 2.46 -21.62 -4.22
C GLU A 240 0.99 -21.73 -4.60
N ILE A 241 0.09 -21.07 -3.88
CA ILE A 241 -1.34 -21.03 -4.24
C ILE A 241 -1.49 -20.43 -5.65
N ARG A 242 -0.79 -19.36 -5.97
CA ARG A 242 -0.81 -18.78 -7.33
C ARG A 242 -0.33 -19.73 -8.40
N LYS A 243 0.69 -20.53 -8.09
CA LYS A 243 1.15 -21.60 -9.00
C LYS A 243 0.02 -22.58 -9.33
N TYR A 244 -0.69 -23.06 -8.32
CA TYR A 244 -1.80 -23.99 -8.53
C TYR A 244 -2.97 -23.32 -9.25
N GLN A 245 -3.33 -22.09 -8.91
CA GLN A 245 -4.35 -21.34 -9.62
C GLN A 245 -4.01 -21.15 -11.10
N HIS A 246 -2.74 -20.86 -11.41
CA HIS A 246 -2.28 -20.71 -12.78
C HIS A 246 -2.38 -22.04 -13.56
N ILE A 247 -1.99 -23.15 -12.93
CA ILE A 247 -2.10 -24.50 -13.54
C ILE A 247 -3.57 -24.86 -13.81
N ILE A 248 -4.47 -24.65 -12.83
CA ILE A 248 -5.89 -24.93 -12.98
C ILE A 248 -6.49 -24.08 -14.10
N LYS A 249 -6.18 -22.77 -14.14
CA LYS A 249 -6.66 -21.86 -15.17
C LYS A 249 -6.20 -22.31 -16.58
N LYS A 250 -4.95 -22.74 -16.71
CA LYS A 250 -4.39 -23.25 -17.97
C LYS A 250 -5.13 -24.54 -18.41
N LEU A 251 -5.35 -25.46 -17.47
CA LEU A 251 -6.08 -26.71 -17.75
C LEU A 251 -7.52 -26.46 -18.20
N ILE A 252 -8.20 -25.47 -17.62
CA ILE A 252 -9.57 -25.11 -18.01
C ILE A 252 -9.60 -24.52 -19.42
N ILE A 253 -8.65 -23.61 -19.72
CA ILE A 253 -8.57 -22.96 -21.04
C ILE A 253 -8.21 -23.98 -22.13
N ASP A 254 -7.28 -24.90 -21.86
CA ASP A 254 -6.82 -25.89 -22.84
C ASP A 254 -7.87 -26.98 -23.11
N LYS A 255 -8.77 -27.26 -22.12
CA LYS A 255 -9.89 -28.21 -22.29
C LYS A 255 -11.18 -27.57 -22.80
N GLY A 256 -11.26 -26.24 -22.84
CA GLY A 256 -12.41 -25.49 -23.33
C GLY A 256 -12.32 -25.14 -24.84
N LYS A 257 -11.29 -25.60 -25.50
CA LYS A 257 -11.10 -25.58 -26.96
C LYS A 257 -11.33 -26.98 -27.52
#